data_07afb6a56f922ccd907242f0024c7393
#
_entry.id   07afb6a56f922ccd907242f0024c7393
#
_cell.length_a   1.000
_cell.length_b   1.000
_cell.length_c   1.000
_cell.angle_alpha   90.00
_cell.angle_beta   90.00
_cell.angle_gamma   90.00
#
_symmetry.space_group_name_H-M   'P 1'
#
loop_
_entity.id
_entity.type
_entity.pdbx_description
1 polymer ?
#
loop_
_entity_poly.entity_id
_entity_poly.type
_entity_poly.pdbx_seq_one_letter_code
_entity_poly.pdbx_strand_id
1 'polypeptide(L)'
;MTKPVFIMLLAGALLSPLAYAQSSLVGFVKTVQTEATVVVDGAATRAQPGMPLRTGFVVKTGSEGSLGVTLQDNTLLSFGPNTEFVIDEYLYAPGKGDLKLWATLTRGTMQYVSGIIAKLKPESVQVKTPAGIIGVRGTRFLARVDEAPQSVKLAEAKP
;
A
#
# COMPACT_ATOMS: atom_id res chain seq x y z
N MET A 1 16.46 -34.61 63.60
CA MET A 1 15.28 -33.90 63.08
C MET A 1 15.72 -33.01 61.94
N THR A 2 15.70 -33.53 60.72
CA THR A 2 16.12 -32.84 59.51
C THR A 2 14.86 -32.44 58.71
N LYS A 3 14.64 -31.12 58.52
CA LYS A 3 13.55 -30.60 57.69
C LYS A 3 13.99 -30.54 56.25
N PRO A 4 13.24 -31.07 55.28
CA PRO A 4 13.56 -30.86 53.87
C PRO A 4 13.11 -29.47 53.42
N VAL A 5 14.06 -28.73 52.79
CA VAL A 5 13.79 -27.47 52.10
C VAL A 5 13.22 -27.79 50.74
N PHE A 6 11.96 -27.43 50.51
CA PHE A 6 11.29 -27.58 49.21
C PHE A 6 11.65 -26.37 48.33
N ILE A 7 12.54 -26.56 47.37
CA ILE A 7 12.89 -25.55 46.38
C ILE A 7 11.81 -25.58 45.30
N MET A 8 10.94 -24.57 45.32
CA MET A 8 9.89 -24.36 44.31
C MET A 8 10.49 -23.61 43.15
N LEU A 9 10.79 -24.35 42.05
CA LEU A 9 11.28 -23.80 40.80
C LEU A 9 10.11 -23.10 40.06
N LEU A 10 10.06 -21.78 40.14
CA LEU A 10 9.09 -20.95 39.42
C LEU A 10 9.52 -20.81 37.96
N ALA A 11 8.98 -21.65 37.09
CA ALA A 11 9.17 -21.54 35.64
C ALA A 11 8.36 -20.33 35.11
N GLY A 12 9.04 -19.18 35.01
CA GLY A 12 8.48 -17.98 34.38
C GLY A 12 8.38 -18.17 32.85
N ALA A 13 7.20 -18.45 32.36
CA ALA A 13 6.91 -18.42 30.93
C ALA A 13 6.98 -16.98 30.44
N LEU A 14 8.03 -16.65 29.67
CA LEU A 14 8.17 -15.40 28.95
C LEU A 14 7.15 -15.40 27.79
N LEU A 15 5.95 -14.85 28.03
CA LEU A 15 5.04 -14.47 26.97
C LEU A 15 5.65 -13.23 26.29
N SER A 16 6.37 -13.45 25.18
CA SER A 16 6.74 -12.36 24.29
C SER A 16 5.46 -11.83 23.63
N PRO A 17 5.11 -10.55 23.77
CA PRO A 17 4.00 -9.98 23.03
C PRO A 17 4.41 -9.98 21.55
N LEU A 18 3.66 -10.69 20.71
CA LEU A 18 3.70 -10.52 19.25
C LEU A 18 3.29 -9.08 18.96
N ALA A 19 4.27 -8.24 18.67
CA ALA A 19 4.03 -6.88 18.20
C ALA A 19 3.40 -6.99 16.79
N TYR A 20 2.08 -6.96 16.73
CA TYR A 20 1.36 -6.74 15.47
C TYR A 20 1.76 -5.35 14.98
N ALA A 21 2.48 -5.30 13.86
CA ALA A 21 2.72 -4.04 13.17
C ALA A 21 1.36 -3.43 12.82
N GLN A 22 0.96 -2.40 13.58
CA GLN A 22 -0.31 -1.71 13.34
C GLN A 22 -0.19 -0.97 12.01
N SER A 23 -0.89 -1.48 11.00
CA SER A 23 -1.02 -0.80 9.71
C SER A 23 -1.69 0.56 9.93
N SER A 24 -0.98 1.65 9.60
CA SER A 24 -1.48 3.01 9.81
C SER A 24 -2.59 3.35 8.80
N LEU A 25 -3.60 4.08 9.25
CA LEU A 25 -4.62 4.63 8.36
C LEU A 25 -3.96 5.63 7.41
N VAL A 26 -4.21 5.46 6.11
CA VAL A 26 -3.62 6.28 5.04
C VAL A 26 -4.65 7.23 4.44
N GLY A 27 -5.88 6.77 4.29
CA GLY A 27 -6.95 7.52 3.65
C GLY A 27 -8.19 6.66 3.43
N PHE A 28 -9.01 7.08 2.47
CA PHE A 28 -10.29 6.44 2.18
C PHE A 28 -10.53 6.33 0.69
N VAL A 29 -11.22 5.27 0.29
CA VAL A 29 -11.78 5.14 -1.05
C VAL A 29 -12.83 6.24 -1.24
N LYS A 30 -12.70 7.03 -2.29
CA LYS A 30 -13.61 8.14 -2.61
C LYS A 30 -14.67 7.74 -3.63
N THR A 31 -14.20 7.12 -4.71
CA THR A 31 -15.05 6.70 -5.83
C THR A 31 -14.65 5.31 -6.29
N VAL A 32 -15.64 4.56 -6.74
CA VAL A 32 -15.45 3.24 -7.38
C VAL A 32 -16.35 3.18 -8.59
N GLN A 33 -15.79 2.76 -9.73
CA GLN A 33 -16.55 2.49 -10.94
C GLN A 33 -16.25 1.06 -11.39
N THR A 34 -17.31 0.33 -11.68
CA THR A 34 -17.30 -1.05 -12.17
C THR A 34 -16.66 -2.02 -11.16
N GLU A 35 -15.44 -2.44 -11.35
CA GLU A 35 -14.78 -3.48 -10.56
C GLU A 35 -13.48 -2.98 -9.95
N ALA A 36 -13.46 -2.92 -8.63
CA ALA A 36 -12.26 -2.66 -7.85
C ALA A 36 -12.30 -3.42 -6.53
N THR A 37 -11.14 -3.88 -6.09
CA THR A 37 -10.97 -4.62 -4.83
C THR A 37 -9.82 -4.06 -4.02
N VAL A 38 -9.90 -4.23 -2.72
CA VAL A 38 -8.81 -4.00 -1.76
C VAL A 38 -8.42 -5.35 -1.18
N VAL A 39 -7.15 -5.71 -1.30
CA VAL A 39 -6.61 -6.96 -0.78
C VAL A 39 -5.88 -6.68 0.53
N VAL A 40 -6.25 -7.43 1.57
CA VAL A 40 -5.67 -7.35 2.92
C VAL A 40 -5.30 -8.76 3.33
N ASP A 41 -4.04 -9.01 3.65
CA ASP A 41 -3.54 -10.34 4.06
C ASP A 41 -3.96 -11.47 3.10
N GLY A 42 -3.97 -11.19 1.79
CA GLY A 42 -4.36 -12.14 0.76
C GLY A 42 -5.88 -12.27 0.52
N ALA A 43 -6.71 -11.69 1.37
CA ALA A 43 -8.17 -11.68 1.20
C ALA A 43 -8.63 -10.46 0.39
N ALA A 44 -9.29 -10.69 -0.75
CA ALA A 44 -9.83 -9.64 -1.60
C ALA A 44 -11.24 -9.25 -1.14
N THR A 45 -11.45 -7.96 -0.90
CA THR A 45 -12.76 -7.39 -0.57
C THR A 45 -13.13 -6.36 -1.64
N ARG A 46 -14.39 -6.35 -2.09
CA ARG A 46 -14.87 -5.35 -3.04
C ARG A 46 -14.73 -3.95 -2.45
N ALA A 47 -14.10 -3.05 -3.20
CA ALA A 47 -13.93 -1.67 -2.79
C ALA A 47 -15.28 -0.94 -2.78
N GLN A 48 -15.49 -0.09 -1.79
CA GLN A 48 -16.69 0.76 -1.65
C GLN A 48 -16.27 2.16 -1.22
N PRO A 49 -17.00 3.21 -1.64
CA PRO A 49 -16.79 4.55 -1.12
C PRO A 49 -16.87 4.58 0.41
N GLY A 50 -15.92 5.29 1.04
CA GLY A 50 -15.78 5.35 2.49
C GLY A 50 -14.93 4.23 3.11
N MET A 51 -14.53 3.20 2.35
CA MET A 51 -13.66 2.14 2.86
C MET A 51 -12.31 2.71 3.30
N PRO A 52 -11.86 2.45 4.54
CA PRO A 52 -10.56 2.89 5.00
C PRO A 52 -9.44 2.11 4.31
N LEU A 53 -8.38 2.82 3.91
CA LEU A 53 -7.15 2.25 3.39
C LEU A 53 -6.03 2.41 4.41
N ARG A 54 -5.22 1.38 4.55
CA ARG A 54 -4.07 1.34 5.45
C ARG A 54 -2.81 0.97 4.69
N THR A 55 -1.65 1.24 5.29
CA THR A 55 -0.37 0.77 4.73
C THR A 55 -0.39 -0.74 4.51
N GLY A 56 0.17 -1.18 3.37
CA GLY A 56 0.20 -2.59 2.97
C GLY A 56 -1.07 -3.10 2.29
N PHE A 57 -2.18 -2.35 2.28
CA PHE A 57 -3.37 -2.74 1.53
C PHE A 57 -3.13 -2.58 0.02
N VAL A 58 -3.42 -3.63 -0.75
CA VAL A 58 -3.25 -3.61 -2.20
C VAL A 58 -4.57 -3.25 -2.87
N VAL A 59 -4.56 -2.17 -3.63
CA VAL A 59 -5.69 -1.76 -4.48
C VAL A 59 -5.55 -2.43 -5.83
N LYS A 60 -6.63 -3.07 -6.31
CA LYS A 60 -6.71 -3.67 -7.64
C LYS A 60 -7.97 -3.22 -8.36
N THR A 61 -7.83 -2.88 -9.63
CA THR A 61 -8.96 -2.58 -10.53
C THR A 61 -9.06 -3.63 -11.64
N GLY A 62 -10.28 -3.94 -12.05
CA GLY A 62 -10.54 -4.82 -13.20
C GLY A 62 -10.31 -4.13 -14.54
N SER A 63 -10.60 -4.85 -15.63
CA SER A 63 -10.37 -4.38 -17.01
C SER A 63 -11.17 -3.14 -17.41
N GLU A 64 -12.26 -2.87 -16.73
CA GLU A 64 -13.11 -1.66 -16.90
C GLU A 64 -13.23 -0.88 -15.61
N GLY A 65 -12.45 -1.26 -14.60
CA GLY A 65 -12.53 -0.70 -13.26
C GLY A 65 -11.78 0.63 -13.14
N SER A 66 -12.29 1.48 -12.27
CA SER A 66 -11.55 2.65 -11.78
C SER A 66 -11.82 2.89 -10.31
N LEU A 67 -10.86 3.49 -9.62
CA LEU A 67 -10.95 3.77 -8.20
C LEU A 67 -10.26 5.09 -7.88
N GLY A 68 -10.93 5.93 -7.12
CA GLY A 68 -10.35 7.16 -6.58
C GLY A 68 -10.16 7.07 -5.08
N VAL A 69 -9.04 7.58 -4.59
CA VAL A 69 -8.65 7.59 -3.18
C VAL A 69 -8.28 9.01 -2.76
N THR A 70 -8.67 9.36 -1.54
CA THR A 70 -8.20 10.58 -0.87
C THR A 70 -7.40 10.18 0.37
N LEU A 71 -6.14 10.63 0.43
CA LEU A 71 -5.27 10.40 1.58
C LEU A 71 -5.51 11.46 2.67
N GLN A 72 -5.03 11.20 3.89
CA GLN A 72 -5.19 12.13 5.02
C GLN A 72 -4.53 13.50 4.80
N ASP A 73 -3.47 13.57 3.98
CA ASP A 73 -2.79 14.81 3.60
C ASP A 73 -3.43 15.52 2.41
N ASN A 74 -4.62 15.12 2.00
CA ASN A 74 -5.35 15.58 0.80
C ASN A 74 -4.65 15.24 -0.53
N THR A 75 -3.74 14.29 -0.56
CA THR A 75 -3.28 13.70 -1.83
C THR A 75 -4.45 12.96 -2.48
N LEU A 76 -4.65 13.19 -3.78
CA LEU A 76 -5.67 12.47 -4.56
C LEU A 76 -4.97 11.48 -5.49
N LEU A 77 -5.42 10.23 -5.44
CA LEU A 77 -4.99 9.16 -6.34
C LEU A 77 -6.19 8.68 -7.14
N SER A 78 -6.01 8.54 -8.45
CA SER A 78 -7.03 7.95 -9.32
C SER A 78 -6.40 6.85 -10.15
N PHE A 79 -6.99 5.66 -10.08
CA PHE A 79 -6.51 4.47 -10.75
C PHE A 79 -7.42 4.12 -11.92
N GLY A 80 -6.81 3.84 -13.06
CA GLY A 80 -7.49 3.35 -14.26
C GLY A 80 -7.61 1.82 -14.26
N PRO A 81 -8.00 1.23 -15.41
CA PRO A 81 -8.13 -0.22 -15.56
C PRO A 81 -6.84 -1.00 -15.33
N ASN A 82 -7.00 -2.27 -14.90
CA ASN A 82 -5.92 -3.24 -14.69
C ASN A 82 -4.78 -2.71 -13.80
N THR A 83 -5.11 -1.85 -12.84
CA THR A 83 -4.13 -1.26 -11.93
C THR A 83 -3.93 -2.14 -10.70
N GLU A 84 -2.68 -2.25 -10.27
CA GLU A 84 -2.29 -2.82 -8.99
C GLU A 84 -1.33 -1.85 -8.29
N PHE A 85 -1.75 -1.39 -7.09
CA PHE A 85 -1.09 -0.34 -6.35
C PHE A 85 -1.11 -0.61 -4.85
N VAL A 86 -0.04 -0.27 -4.15
CA VAL A 86 0.05 -0.35 -2.69
C VAL A 86 0.77 0.87 -2.13
N ILE A 87 0.36 1.33 -0.93
CA ILE A 87 1.10 2.32 -0.15
C ILE A 87 1.94 1.55 0.86
N ASP A 88 3.24 1.56 0.67
CA ASP A 88 4.20 0.82 1.48
C ASP A 88 4.45 1.50 2.83
N GLU A 89 4.66 2.83 2.80
CA GLU A 89 4.88 3.64 3.98
C GLU A 89 4.12 4.96 3.90
N TYR A 90 3.50 5.34 5.00
CA TYR A 90 2.79 6.60 5.12
C TYR A 90 2.97 7.21 6.50
N LEU A 91 3.49 8.43 6.56
CA LEU A 91 3.60 9.25 7.76
C LEU A 91 3.02 10.62 7.48
N TYR A 92 2.07 11.04 8.29
CA TYR A 92 1.47 12.37 8.20
C TYR A 92 1.27 12.97 9.57
N ALA A 93 2.32 13.58 10.09
CA ALA A 93 2.32 14.33 11.33
C ALA A 93 3.07 15.67 11.14
N PRO A 94 2.44 16.65 10.44
CA PRO A 94 3.11 17.89 10.03
C PRO A 94 3.65 18.70 11.21
N GLY A 95 2.99 18.67 12.37
CA GLY A 95 3.48 19.34 13.58
C GLY A 95 4.78 18.75 14.17
N LYS A 96 5.15 17.50 13.77
CA LYS A 96 6.41 16.85 14.15
C LYS A 96 7.43 16.82 13.01
N GLY A 97 7.06 17.28 11.82
CA GLY A 97 7.88 17.14 10.62
C GLY A 97 7.94 15.73 10.02
N ASP A 98 7.14 14.81 10.55
CA ASP A 98 7.07 13.41 10.07
C ASP A 98 6.16 13.34 8.85
N LEU A 99 6.76 13.41 7.68
CA LEU A 99 6.08 13.42 6.40
C LEU A 99 6.72 12.37 5.48
N LYS A 100 5.96 11.36 5.05
CA LYS A 100 6.40 10.34 4.11
C LYS A 100 5.22 9.75 3.34
N LEU A 101 5.39 9.53 2.05
CA LEU A 101 4.48 8.77 1.20
C LEU A 101 5.32 7.96 0.21
N TRP A 102 5.48 6.67 0.49
CA TRP A 102 6.12 5.71 -0.39
C TRP A 102 5.10 4.69 -0.86
N ALA A 103 5.05 4.49 -2.15
CA ALA A 103 4.07 3.63 -2.78
C ALA A 103 4.69 2.83 -3.93
N THR A 104 4.04 1.74 -4.31
CA THR A 104 4.42 0.90 -5.45
C THR A 104 3.26 0.79 -6.43
N LEU A 105 3.50 1.14 -7.69
CA LEU A 105 2.61 0.88 -8.83
C LEU A 105 3.21 -0.28 -9.62
N THR A 106 2.62 -1.46 -9.47
CA THR A 106 3.12 -2.69 -10.12
C THR A 106 2.71 -2.74 -11.60
N ARG A 107 1.48 -2.29 -11.90
CA ARG A 107 0.91 -2.23 -13.26
C ARG A 107 -0.27 -1.27 -13.31
N GLY A 108 -0.68 -0.91 -14.52
CA GLY A 108 -1.85 -0.08 -14.79
C GLY A 108 -1.54 1.40 -14.82
N THR A 109 -2.52 2.21 -14.52
CA THR A 109 -2.47 3.67 -14.66
C THR A 109 -2.83 4.36 -13.37
N MET A 110 -2.02 5.35 -12.96
CA MET A 110 -2.27 6.16 -11.78
C MET A 110 -2.14 7.64 -12.10
N GLN A 111 -3.15 8.42 -11.78
CA GLN A 111 -3.05 9.87 -11.70
C GLN A 111 -2.82 10.27 -10.24
N TYR A 112 -1.84 11.11 -10.02
CA TYR A 112 -1.47 11.66 -8.73
C TYR A 112 -1.70 13.16 -8.72
N VAL A 113 -2.36 13.67 -7.67
CA VAL A 113 -2.48 15.10 -7.39
C VAL A 113 -1.93 15.36 -5.98
N SER A 114 -0.95 16.24 -5.89
CA SER A 114 -0.20 16.53 -4.66
C SER A 114 -1.06 17.04 -3.53
N GLY A 115 -0.94 16.40 -2.38
CA GLY A 115 -1.42 16.87 -1.10
C GLY A 115 -0.38 17.68 -0.32
N ILE A 116 -0.52 17.70 0.99
CA ILE A 116 0.30 18.51 1.90
C ILE A 116 1.73 17.97 2.00
N ILE A 117 1.92 16.63 2.02
CA ILE A 117 3.25 16.02 2.12
C ILE A 117 4.14 16.51 0.97
N ALA A 118 3.67 16.39 -0.27
CA ALA A 118 4.45 16.79 -1.43
C ALA A 118 4.70 18.31 -1.52
N LYS A 119 3.84 19.12 -0.93
CA LYS A 119 4.01 20.58 -0.87
C LYS A 119 5.05 20.99 0.15
N LEU A 120 5.08 20.34 1.31
CA LEU A 120 6.00 20.67 2.40
C LEU A 120 7.35 19.95 2.26
N LYS A 121 7.35 18.71 1.75
CA LYS A 121 8.54 17.85 1.68
C LYS A 121 8.49 16.94 0.45
N PRO A 122 8.65 17.49 -0.76
CA PRO A 122 8.48 16.73 -2.01
C PRO A 122 9.41 15.51 -2.11
N GLU A 123 10.62 15.59 -1.55
CA GLU A 123 11.57 14.47 -1.50
C GLU A 123 11.10 13.27 -0.67
N SER A 124 10.08 13.45 0.16
CA SER A 124 9.47 12.39 0.96
C SER A 124 8.39 11.61 0.21
N VAL A 125 8.09 11.97 -1.03
CA VAL A 125 7.10 11.29 -1.87
C VAL A 125 7.81 10.52 -2.98
N GLN A 126 7.61 9.20 -3.00
CA GLN A 126 8.19 8.31 -3.99
C GLN A 126 7.18 7.27 -4.45
N VAL A 127 7.13 7.01 -5.74
CA VAL A 127 6.37 5.92 -6.34
C VAL A 127 7.32 4.98 -7.06
N LYS A 128 7.44 3.76 -6.57
CA LYS A 128 8.18 2.69 -7.23
C LYS A 128 7.38 2.11 -8.38
N THR A 129 8.05 1.77 -9.45
CA THR A 129 7.52 1.02 -10.59
C THR A 129 8.54 -0.04 -11.01
N PRO A 130 8.17 -1.03 -11.83
CA PRO A 130 9.13 -2.00 -12.37
C PRO A 130 10.26 -1.35 -13.19
N ALA A 131 10.05 -0.16 -13.75
CA ALA A 131 11.04 0.58 -14.54
C ALA A 131 11.93 1.50 -13.70
N GLY A 132 11.57 1.81 -12.47
CA GLY A 132 12.33 2.71 -11.60
C GLY A 132 11.48 3.44 -10.57
N ILE A 133 12.06 4.47 -9.95
CA ILE A 133 11.40 5.27 -8.92
C ILE A 133 11.02 6.63 -9.51
N ILE A 134 9.77 7.03 -9.33
CA ILE A 134 9.26 8.35 -9.67
C ILE A 134 9.36 9.20 -8.41
N GLY A 135 10.22 10.24 -8.44
CA GLY A 135 10.20 11.31 -7.44
C GLY A 135 9.14 12.35 -7.81
N VAL A 136 8.36 12.77 -6.83
CA VAL A 136 7.27 13.73 -7.08
C VAL A 136 7.78 15.15 -6.93
N ARG A 137 7.78 15.90 -8.04
CA ARG A 137 8.07 17.33 -8.05
C ARG A 137 7.04 18.04 -8.91
N GLY A 138 6.03 18.60 -8.28
CA GLY A 138 4.94 19.26 -8.98
C GLY A 138 3.57 18.93 -8.38
N THR A 139 2.51 19.46 -9.00
CA THR A 139 1.16 19.36 -8.48
C THR A 139 0.37 18.16 -9.01
N ARG A 140 0.73 17.66 -10.19
CA ARG A 140 0.02 16.54 -10.85
C ARG A 140 0.95 15.78 -11.81
N PHE A 141 0.81 14.45 -11.83
CA PHE A 141 1.38 13.61 -12.87
C PHE A 141 0.49 12.39 -13.17
N LEU A 142 0.74 11.78 -14.31
CA LEU A 142 0.16 10.51 -14.73
C LEU A 142 1.30 9.50 -14.89
N ALA A 143 1.17 8.34 -14.25
CA ALA A 143 2.07 7.20 -14.43
C ALA A 143 1.31 6.06 -15.09
N ARG A 144 1.96 5.38 -16.03
CA ARG A 144 1.47 4.15 -16.66
C ARG A 144 2.57 3.10 -16.63
N VAL A 145 2.20 1.92 -16.18
CA VAL A 145 3.04 0.72 -16.20
C VAL A 145 2.28 -0.33 -16.99
N ASP A 146 2.78 -0.61 -18.20
CA ASP A 146 2.23 -1.67 -19.03
C ASP A 146 2.65 -3.03 -18.44
N GLU A 147 1.82 -4.06 -18.64
CA GLU A 147 2.22 -5.42 -18.31
C GLU A 147 3.46 -5.75 -19.13
N ALA A 148 4.52 -6.25 -18.48
CA ALA A 148 5.67 -6.77 -19.20
C ALA A 148 5.18 -7.82 -20.21
N PRO A 149 5.64 -7.79 -21.46
CA PRO A 149 5.21 -8.76 -22.45
C PRO A 149 5.45 -10.16 -21.87
N GLN A 150 4.38 -10.90 -21.68
CA GLN A 150 4.48 -12.29 -21.27
C GLN A 150 5.35 -12.99 -22.31
N SER A 151 6.49 -13.53 -21.89
CA SER A 151 7.34 -14.31 -22.76
C SER A 151 6.47 -15.38 -23.41
N VAL A 152 6.24 -15.22 -24.71
CA VAL A 152 5.54 -16.23 -25.51
C VAL A 152 6.36 -17.50 -25.38
N LYS A 153 5.86 -18.49 -24.63
CA LYS A 153 6.41 -19.83 -24.64
C LYS A 153 6.17 -20.34 -26.06
N LEU A 154 7.19 -20.25 -26.90
CA LEU A 154 7.20 -20.97 -28.18
C LEU A 154 6.97 -22.43 -27.84
N ALA A 155 5.79 -22.93 -28.19
CA ALA A 155 5.53 -24.35 -28.21
C ALA A 155 6.47 -24.92 -29.28
N GLU A 156 7.46 -25.65 -28.82
CA GLU A 156 8.38 -26.41 -29.66
C GLU A 156 7.54 -27.42 -30.46
N ALA A 157 7.36 -27.15 -31.74
CA ALA A 157 6.75 -28.08 -32.66
C ALA A 157 7.72 -29.27 -32.81
N LYS A 158 7.33 -30.41 -32.24
CA LYS A 158 8.05 -31.69 -32.38
C LYS A 158 7.91 -32.14 -33.83
N PRO A 159 8.99 -32.57 -34.49
CA PRO A 159 8.98 -33.10 -35.85
C PRO A 159 8.19 -34.40 -35.98
#